data_778cc626c1b4611781d021a9db934213
#
_entry.id   778cc626c1b4611781d021a9db934213
#
_cell.length_a   1.000
_cell.length_b   1.000
_cell.length_c   1.000
_cell.angle_alpha   90.00
_cell.angle_beta   90.00
_cell.angle_gamma   90.00
#
_symmetry.space_group_name_H-M   'P 1'
#
loop_
_entity.id
_entity.type
_entity.pdbx_description
1 polymer ?
#
loop_
_entity_poly.entity_id
_entity_poly.type
_entity_poly.pdbx_seq_one_letter_code
_entity_poly.pdbx_strand_id
1 'polypeptide(L)'
;IMQVPFAVADATALTEAGYVGEDVESILSRLLAAANYDIDLAQRGIIYIDEVDKIARKGESSTMGRDVSGEGVQQGLLKILEGAEVYVPVKGSRKNSTTETVLFNTSHVLFVCGGAFVGLVPDTHTKKTNKVGFSKSASADAKPKKIDAKALVHYGMIPEFIGRIPVVAQLGELTKDQMIQILTEPDNALIKQFQAFFDMDGIELNFESKALEAVAQKAIDRGVGARGLRGIIEESMLPLQFSCPSKKNLQSVTITEAVIEDPSKDPIFTYKSDKEQE
;
A
#
# COMPACT_ATOMS: atom_id res chain seq x y z
N ILE A 1 14.07 -7.91 10.05
CA ILE A 1 15.09 -7.09 10.72
C ILE A 1 14.65 -6.79 12.16
N MET A 2 13.45 -6.27 12.40
CA MET A 2 12.98 -5.90 13.75
C MET A 2 12.42 -7.06 14.56
N GLN A 3 11.93 -8.11 13.91
CA GLN A 3 11.35 -9.31 14.54
C GLN A 3 10.31 -9.02 15.63
N VAL A 4 9.44 -8.04 15.36
CA VAL A 4 8.32 -7.66 16.22
C VAL A 4 7.00 -8.02 15.57
N PRO A 5 5.92 -8.31 16.33
CA PRO A 5 4.60 -8.53 15.79
C PRO A 5 4.12 -7.36 14.96
N PHE A 6 3.44 -7.66 13.87
CA PHE A 6 2.90 -6.67 12.94
C PHE A 6 1.45 -6.98 12.61
N ALA A 7 0.59 -5.97 12.71
CA ALA A 7 -0.81 -6.08 12.33
C ALA A 7 -1.20 -4.96 11.37
N VAL A 8 -2.09 -5.29 10.44
CA VAL A 8 -2.69 -4.34 9.49
C VAL A 8 -4.18 -4.22 9.79
N ALA A 9 -4.66 -3.00 9.80
CA ALA A 9 -6.07 -2.67 9.90
C ALA A 9 -6.47 -1.72 8.77
N ASP A 10 -7.71 -1.84 8.31
CA ASP A 10 -8.32 -0.92 7.35
C ASP A 10 -9.25 0.02 8.13
N ALA A 11 -9.00 1.34 8.04
CA ALA A 11 -9.80 2.32 8.76
C ALA A 11 -11.27 2.33 8.30
N THR A 12 -11.57 1.91 7.07
CA THR A 12 -12.93 1.87 6.53
C THR A 12 -13.79 0.75 7.13
N ALA A 13 -13.16 -0.30 7.68
CA ALA A 13 -13.85 -1.39 8.35
C ALA A 13 -14.24 -1.04 9.80
N LEU A 14 -13.65 0.03 10.35
CA LEU A 14 -13.85 0.45 11.74
C LEU A 14 -15.10 1.29 11.90
N THR A 15 -15.76 1.13 13.05
CA THR A 15 -16.92 1.92 13.44
C THR A 15 -16.79 2.36 14.89
N GLU A 16 -17.55 3.40 15.26
CA GLU A 16 -17.68 3.80 16.67
C GLU A 16 -18.27 2.65 17.47
N ALA A 17 -17.78 2.43 18.69
CA ALA A 17 -18.22 1.35 19.59
C ALA A 17 -19.76 1.32 19.75
N GLY A 18 -20.33 0.13 19.57
CA GLY A 18 -21.79 -0.09 19.65
C GLY A 18 -22.54 -0.03 18.33
N TYR A 19 -21.89 0.26 17.21
CA TYR A 19 -22.46 0.20 15.87
C TYR A 19 -22.05 -1.08 15.12
N VAL A 20 -22.67 -1.31 13.96
CA VAL A 20 -22.35 -2.47 13.11
C VAL A 20 -21.02 -2.20 12.39
N GLY A 21 -20.00 -2.99 12.70
CA GLY A 21 -18.64 -2.92 12.16
C GLY A 21 -17.64 -3.48 13.13
N GLU A 22 -16.37 -3.27 12.86
CA GLU A 22 -15.28 -3.66 13.75
C GLU A 22 -15.01 -2.53 14.77
N ASP A 23 -14.96 -2.90 16.04
CA ASP A 23 -14.54 -1.96 17.07
C ASP A 23 -13.03 -1.66 16.95
N VAL A 24 -12.60 -0.47 17.32
CA VAL A 24 -11.19 -0.06 17.24
C VAL A 24 -10.27 -1.00 18.03
N GLU A 25 -10.75 -1.57 19.13
CA GLU A 25 -10.03 -2.54 19.96
C GLU A 25 -9.74 -3.86 19.23
N SER A 26 -10.46 -4.17 18.16
CA SER A 26 -10.22 -5.37 17.32
C SER A 26 -8.82 -5.37 16.68
N ILE A 27 -8.26 -4.18 16.45
CA ILE A 27 -6.90 -4.00 15.92
C ILE A 27 -5.86 -4.60 16.87
N LEU A 28 -6.05 -4.38 18.17
CA LEU A 28 -5.16 -4.92 19.22
C LEU A 28 -5.27 -6.45 19.31
N SER A 29 -6.47 -7.01 19.09
CA SER A 29 -6.66 -8.47 19.03
C SER A 29 -5.89 -9.10 17.86
N ARG A 30 -5.83 -8.42 16.71
CA ARG A 30 -5.03 -8.86 15.56
C ARG A 30 -3.54 -8.84 15.88
N LEU A 31 -3.05 -7.78 16.55
CA LEU A 31 -1.65 -7.69 16.97
C LEU A 31 -1.31 -8.77 18.00
N LEU A 32 -2.18 -9.02 18.96
CA LEU A 32 -2.03 -10.08 19.95
C LEU A 32 -1.98 -11.48 19.30
N ALA A 33 -2.84 -11.72 18.30
CA ALA A 33 -2.81 -12.96 17.53
C ALA A 33 -1.51 -13.11 16.72
N ALA A 34 -1.00 -12.04 16.12
CA ALA A 34 0.28 -12.03 15.42
C ALA A 34 1.48 -12.30 16.34
N ALA A 35 1.34 -12.03 17.63
CA ALA A 35 2.31 -12.37 18.69
C ALA A 35 2.11 -13.77 19.29
N ASN A 36 1.26 -14.63 18.70
CA ASN A 36 0.87 -15.90 19.29
C ASN A 36 0.34 -15.79 20.73
N TYR A 37 -0.37 -14.70 21.03
CA TYR A 37 -0.94 -14.34 22.34
C TYR A 37 0.09 -14.07 23.43
N ASP A 38 1.35 -13.82 23.08
CA ASP A 38 2.35 -13.27 23.99
C ASP A 38 2.10 -11.76 24.14
N ILE A 39 1.63 -11.34 25.33
CA ILE A 39 1.23 -9.97 25.62
C ILE A 39 2.45 -9.04 25.61
N ASP A 40 3.55 -9.45 26.23
CA ASP A 40 4.75 -8.63 26.35
C ASP A 40 5.39 -8.37 24.99
N LEU A 41 5.33 -9.36 24.11
CA LEU A 41 5.80 -9.23 22.74
C LEU A 41 4.84 -8.36 21.91
N ALA A 42 3.53 -8.57 22.04
CA ALA A 42 2.50 -7.80 21.33
C ALA A 42 2.56 -6.31 21.66
N GLN A 43 2.78 -5.94 22.93
CA GLN A 43 2.88 -4.56 23.37
C GLN A 43 4.08 -3.78 22.80
N ARG A 44 5.02 -4.46 22.15
CA ARG A 44 6.16 -3.86 21.41
C ARG A 44 6.01 -3.98 19.90
N GLY A 45 4.82 -4.32 19.46
CA GLY A 45 4.51 -4.53 18.05
C GLY A 45 4.28 -3.25 17.27
N ILE A 46 3.94 -3.44 16.00
CA ILE A 46 3.64 -2.37 15.06
C ILE A 46 2.23 -2.58 14.52
N ILE A 47 1.43 -1.53 14.53
CA ILE A 47 0.11 -1.48 13.90
C ILE A 47 0.17 -0.52 12.71
N TYR A 48 -0.18 -1.00 11.53
CA TYR A 48 -0.40 -0.18 10.35
C TYR A 48 -1.89 -0.03 10.08
N ILE A 49 -2.39 1.20 10.10
CA ILE A 49 -3.79 1.55 9.80
C ILE A 49 -3.82 2.16 8.40
N ASP A 50 -4.40 1.44 7.46
CA ASP A 50 -4.54 1.90 6.06
C ASP A 50 -5.82 2.69 5.86
N GLU A 51 -5.88 3.46 4.78
CA GLU A 51 -7.02 4.24 4.31
C GLU A 51 -7.57 5.25 5.34
N VAL A 52 -6.70 5.83 6.20
CA VAL A 52 -7.12 6.79 7.24
C VAL A 52 -7.73 8.08 6.64
N ASP A 53 -7.48 8.40 5.38
CA ASP A 53 -8.13 9.51 4.67
C ASP A 53 -9.64 9.28 4.48
N LYS A 54 -10.11 8.04 4.53
CA LYS A 54 -11.54 7.71 4.37
C LYS A 54 -12.36 7.98 5.62
N ILE A 55 -11.73 8.05 6.79
CA ILE A 55 -12.38 8.44 8.04
C ILE A 55 -12.28 9.94 8.31
N ALA A 56 -11.83 10.74 7.34
CA ALA A 56 -11.89 12.19 7.41
C ALA A 56 -13.35 12.68 7.50
N ARG A 57 -13.60 13.70 8.34
CA ARG A 57 -14.91 14.32 8.49
C ARG A 57 -15.39 14.83 7.13
N LYS A 58 -16.58 14.40 6.70
CA LYS A 58 -17.24 14.93 5.52
C LYS A 58 -17.89 16.28 5.91
N GLY A 59 -17.69 17.32 5.07
CA GLY A 59 -18.13 18.68 5.35
C GLY A 59 -19.65 18.81 5.69
N GLU A 60 -20.04 19.96 6.20
CA GLU A 60 -21.34 20.31 6.84
C GLU A 60 -22.64 19.99 6.07
N SER A 61 -22.61 19.43 4.90
CA SER A 61 -23.81 19.15 4.09
C SER A 61 -24.47 17.78 4.33
N SER A 62 -23.97 16.97 5.24
CA SER A 62 -24.61 15.70 5.59
C SER A 62 -25.43 15.83 6.86
N THR A 63 -26.76 15.85 6.72
CA THR A 63 -27.83 15.52 7.68
C THR A 63 -27.42 15.52 9.17
N MET A 64 -28.23 16.17 10.02
CA MET A 64 -28.15 16.28 11.50
C MET A 64 -27.96 14.92 12.22
N GLY A 65 -26.89 14.16 11.92
CA GLY A 65 -26.55 12.88 12.52
C GLY A 65 -25.07 12.82 12.91
N ARG A 66 -24.79 12.11 14.01
CA ARG A 66 -23.41 11.83 14.48
C ARG A 66 -22.66 11.04 13.42
N ASP A 67 -21.47 11.48 13.02
CA ASP A 67 -20.62 10.79 12.04
C ASP A 67 -19.88 9.61 12.70
N VAL A 68 -20.56 8.48 12.73
CA VAL A 68 -20.07 7.24 13.38
C VAL A 68 -18.99 6.49 12.58
N SER A 69 -18.84 6.81 11.31
CA SER A 69 -17.86 6.20 10.39
C SER A 69 -16.65 7.10 10.09
N GLY A 70 -16.71 8.35 10.41
CA GLY A 70 -15.63 9.33 10.23
C GLY A 70 -15.07 9.82 11.56
N GLU A 71 -15.57 10.93 12.07
CA GLU A 71 -15.07 11.53 13.33
C GLU A 71 -15.16 10.57 14.51
N GLY A 72 -16.24 9.77 14.64
CA GLY A 72 -16.40 8.80 15.72
C GLY A 72 -15.29 7.75 15.74
N VAL A 73 -14.84 7.30 14.56
CA VAL A 73 -13.70 6.35 14.45
C VAL A 73 -12.38 7.03 14.82
N GLN A 74 -12.14 8.27 14.37
CA GLN A 74 -10.94 9.01 14.77
C GLN A 74 -10.88 9.18 16.31
N GLN A 75 -12.00 9.52 16.96
CA GLN A 75 -12.09 9.63 18.41
C GLN A 75 -11.87 8.28 19.12
N GLY A 76 -12.39 7.19 18.54
CA GLY A 76 -12.14 5.82 19.03
C GLY A 76 -10.66 5.46 18.99
N LEU A 77 -9.99 5.76 17.86
CA LEU A 77 -8.55 5.51 17.68
C LEU A 77 -7.69 6.29 18.68
N LEU A 78 -8.11 7.48 19.13
CA LEU A 78 -7.37 8.25 20.15
C LEU A 78 -7.13 7.45 21.43
N LYS A 79 -8.09 6.64 21.86
CA LYS A 79 -7.97 5.82 23.07
C LYS A 79 -6.74 4.91 23.04
N ILE A 80 -6.46 4.29 21.86
CA ILE A 80 -5.33 3.39 21.71
C ILE A 80 -4.02 4.12 21.34
N LEU A 81 -4.11 5.30 20.72
CA LEU A 81 -2.95 6.12 20.36
C LEU A 81 -2.36 6.90 21.56
N GLU A 82 -3.16 7.12 22.59
CA GLU A 82 -2.74 7.88 23.78
C GLU A 82 -1.92 7.07 24.81
N GLY A 83 -1.74 5.77 24.57
CA GLY A 83 -1.02 4.90 25.49
C GLY A 83 -1.92 4.48 26.67
N ALA A 84 -3.03 3.82 26.38
CA ALA A 84 -3.99 3.37 27.37
C ALA A 84 -3.86 1.87 27.68
N GLU A 85 -4.38 1.49 28.84
CA GLU A 85 -4.66 0.09 29.16
C GLU A 85 -6.05 -0.28 28.66
N VAL A 86 -6.13 -1.26 27.79
CA VAL A 86 -7.36 -1.69 27.10
C VAL A 86 -7.58 -3.19 27.31
N TYR A 87 -8.81 -3.59 27.60
CA TYR A 87 -9.16 -5.00 27.67
C TYR A 87 -9.37 -5.56 26.26
N VAL A 88 -8.50 -6.50 25.88
CA VAL A 88 -8.49 -7.11 24.54
C VAL A 88 -8.94 -8.57 24.62
N PRO A 89 -9.90 -9.03 23.79
CA PRO A 89 -10.31 -10.43 23.78
C PRO A 89 -9.21 -11.36 23.24
N VAL A 90 -8.95 -12.46 23.96
CA VAL A 90 -7.88 -13.44 23.65
C VAL A 90 -8.28 -14.39 22.51
N LYS A 91 -9.55 -14.64 22.29
CA LYS A 91 -10.07 -15.50 21.21
C LYS A 91 -11.26 -14.84 20.55
N GLY A 92 -11.32 -14.93 19.21
CA GLY A 92 -12.45 -14.45 18.40
C GLY A 92 -13.75 -15.06 18.86
N SER A 93 -14.38 -14.45 19.83
CA SER A 93 -15.62 -14.89 20.43
C SER A 93 -16.79 -14.39 19.62
N ARG A 94 -17.66 -15.32 19.21
CA ARG A 94 -19.05 -14.97 18.92
C ARG A 94 -19.64 -14.34 20.20
N LYS A 95 -20.43 -13.28 20.05
CA LYS A 95 -20.99 -12.40 21.10
C LYS A 95 -21.75 -13.05 22.28
N ASN A 96 -21.61 -14.34 22.55
CA ASN A 96 -22.44 -15.06 23.55
C ASN A 96 -21.69 -16.05 24.46
N SER A 97 -20.36 -15.94 24.63
CA SER A 97 -19.66 -16.73 25.66
C SER A 97 -18.74 -15.81 26.48
N THR A 98 -18.47 -16.18 27.72
CA THR A 98 -17.48 -15.51 28.59
C THR A 98 -16.15 -15.38 27.86
N THR A 99 -15.91 -14.24 27.24
CA THR A 99 -14.69 -13.98 26.49
C THR A 99 -13.60 -13.66 27.50
N GLU A 100 -12.56 -14.50 27.55
CA GLU A 100 -11.35 -14.15 28.30
C GLU A 100 -10.75 -12.88 27.65
N THR A 101 -10.61 -11.85 28.44
CA THR A 101 -9.93 -10.60 28.05
C THR A 101 -8.63 -10.46 28.80
N VAL A 102 -7.63 -9.89 28.14
CA VAL A 102 -6.35 -9.54 28.77
C VAL A 102 -6.19 -8.04 28.78
N LEU A 103 -5.52 -7.52 29.81
CA LEU A 103 -5.15 -6.12 29.89
C LEU A 103 -3.95 -5.88 28.97
N PHE A 104 -4.12 -4.98 28.01
CA PHE A 104 -3.14 -4.65 26.98
C PHE A 104 -2.74 -3.17 27.08
N ASN A 105 -1.46 -2.88 27.26
CA ASN A 105 -0.94 -1.52 27.34
C ASN A 105 -0.40 -1.10 25.96
N THR A 106 -0.95 -0.03 25.39
CA THR A 106 -0.59 0.45 24.04
C THR A 106 0.59 1.43 24.02
N SER A 107 1.17 1.81 25.18
CA SER A 107 2.19 2.86 25.30
C SER A 107 3.47 2.61 24.48
N HIS A 108 3.78 1.35 24.18
CA HIS A 108 4.98 0.96 23.44
C HIS A 108 4.68 0.40 22.04
N VAL A 109 3.42 0.45 21.61
CA VAL A 109 3.00 0.06 20.27
C VAL A 109 3.31 1.19 19.31
N LEU A 110 3.98 0.88 18.19
CA LEU A 110 4.18 1.83 17.11
C LEU A 110 2.96 1.84 16.20
N PHE A 111 2.32 2.98 16.08
CA PHE A 111 1.22 3.20 15.13
C PHE A 111 1.74 3.90 13.89
N VAL A 112 1.41 3.35 12.73
CA VAL A 112 1.68 3.93 11.41
C VAL A 112 0.35 4.07 10.68
N CYS A 113 0.02 5.28 10.25
CA CYS A 113 -1.22 5.56 9.52
C CYS A 113 -0.89 5.87 8.07
N GLY A 114 -1.57 5.21 7.13
CA GLY A 114 -1.44 5.42 5.70
C GLY A 114 -2.74 5.86 5.06
N GLY A 115 -2.64 6.67 3.99
CA GLY A 115 -3.80 7.09 3.20
C GLY A 115 -3.36 7.81 1.94
N ALA A 116 -4.22 7.82 0.93
CA ALA A 116 -3.95 8.48 -0.34
C ALA A 116 -4.14 10.00 -0.27
N PHE A 117 -5.01 10.48 0.62
CA PHE A 117 -5.32 11.91 0.81
C PHE A 117 -5.57 12.65 -0.51
N VAL A 118 -6.38 12.07 -1.40
CA VAL A 118 -6.67 12.62 -2.71
C VAL A 118 -7.28 14.02 -2.58
N GLY A 119 -6.69 15.00 -3.27
CA GLY A 119 -7.15 16.40 -3.20
C GLY A 119 -6.57 17.20 -2.03
N LEU A 120 -5.69 16.62 -1.21
CA LEU A 120 -4.99 17.37 -0.16
C LEU A 120 -4.07 18.41 -0.80
N VAL A 121 -4.44 19.68 -0.65
CA VAL A 121 -3.65 20.81 -1.13
C VAL A 121 -2.79 21.34 0.02
N PRO A 122 -1.46 21.45 -0.15
CA PRO A 122 -0.62 22.10 0.85
C PRO A 122 -1.12 23.53 1.12
N ASP A 123 -1.23 23.90 2.40
CA ASP A 123 -1.74 25.23 2.78
C ASP A 123 -0.89 26.36 2.14
N THR A 124 -1.51 27.09 1.21
CA THR A 124 -0.86 28.19 0.48
C THR A 124 -0.90 29.51 1.26
N HIS A 125 -1.45 29.51 2.48
CA HIS A 125 -1.64 30.71 3.30
C HIS A 125 -0.39 31.18 4.08
N THR A 126 0.83 31.00 3.54
CA THR A 126 1.95 31.79 4.03
C THR A 126 2.00 33.11 3.26
N LYS A 127 1.39 34.14 3.88
CA LYS A 127 1.54 35.58 3.60
C LYS A 127 1.68 35.95 2.11
N LYS A 128 0.56 36.22 1.45
CA LYS A 128 0.56 37.21 0.37
C LYS A 128 1.00 38.55 0.96
N THR A 129 2.28 38.81 1.01
CA THR A 129 2.77 40.19 0.95
C THR A 129 2.35 40.71 -0.41
N ASN A 130 1.42 41.64 -0.43
CA ASN A 130 0.99 42.37 -1.61
C ASN A 130 2.23 43.04 -2.27
N LYS A 131 2.87 42.34 -3.21
CA LYS A 131 3.72 42.96 -4.21
C LYS A 131 2.88 43.08 -5.48
N VAL A 132 2.30 44.25 -5.66
CA VAL A 132 1.77 44.72 -6.93
C VAL A 132 2.95 44.84 -7.88
N GLY A 133 3.07 43.92 -8.83
CA GLY A 133 4.11 43.95 -9.83
C GLY A 133 3.93 42.81 -10.83
N PHE A 134 3.66 43.17 -12.09
CA PHE A 134 3.60 42.26 -13.22
C PHE A 134 4.96 41.60 -13.46
N SER A 135 5.16 40.34 -13.05
CA SER A 135 6.20 39.50 -13.63
C SER A 135 5.77 38.05 -13.56
N LYS A 136 5.35 37.53 -14.73
CA LYS A 136 5.27 36.10 -15.01
C LYS A 136 6.70 35.55 -15.01
N SER A 137 7.09 34.83 -13.97
CA SER A 137 8.14 33.84 -14.04
C SER A 137 7.70 32.65 -13.19
N ALA A 138 7.11 31.66 -13.85
CA ALA A 138 6.96 30.35 -13.30
C ALA A 138 8.36 29.77 -13.16
N SER A 139 8.95 29.85 -11.97
CA SER A 139 10.17 29.14 -11.62
C SER A 139 9.82 27.66 -11.45
N ALA A 140 10.34 26.83 -12.34
CA ALA A 140 10.15 25.37 -12.41
C ALA A 140 10.83 24.60 -11.26
N ASP A 141 11.33 25.26 -10.22
CA ASP A 141 12.05 24.67 -9.09
C ASP A 141 11.32 24.85 -7.75
N ALA A 142 10.00 24.77 -7.73
CA ALA A 142 9.27 24.72 -6.48
C ALA A 142 9.43 23.32 -5.86
N LYS A 143 10.35 23.16 -4.89
CA LYS A 143 10.39 21.96 -4.02
C LYS A 143 8.97 21.66 -3.53
N PRO A 144 8.52 20.40 -3.55
CA PRO A 144 7.19 20.04 -3.06
C PRO A 144 7.04 20.59 -1.64
N LYS A 145 6.03 21.45 -1.42
CA LYS A 145 5.74 21.98 -0.11
C LYS A 145 5.34 20.83 0.79
N LYS A 146 5.99 20.71 1.96
CA LYS A 146 5.63 19.72 2.96
C LYS A 146 4.18 19.91 3.39
N ILE A 147 3.44 18.82 3.47
CA ILE A 147 2.12 18.78 4.08
C ILE A 147 2.30 19.08 5.57
N ASP A 148 1.59 20.07 6.06
CA ASP A 148 1.59 20.42 7.48
C ASP A 148 0.32 19.89 8.18
N ALA A 149 0.32 19.95 9.52
CA ALA A 149 -0.81 19.53 10.34
C ALA A 149 -2.11 20.30 10.01
N LYS A 150 -2.00 21.57 9.61
CA LYS A 150 -3.17 22.40 9.27
C LYS A 150 -3.86 21.92 7.99
N ALA A 151 -3.08 21.49 6.99
CA ALA A 151 -3.63 20.94 5.76
C ALA A 151 -4.42 19.66 6.04
N LEU A 152 -3.92 18.79 6.93
CA LEU A 152 -4.60 17.57 7.35
C LEU A 152 -5.89 17.85 8.12
N VAL A 153 -5.88 18.83 9.02
CA VAL A 153 -7.09 19.28 9.74
C VAL A 153 -8.12 19.85 8.74
N HIS A 154 -7.66 20.65 7.79
CA HIS A 154 -8.55 21.19 6.76
C HIS A 154 -9.14 20.11 5.83
N TYR A 155 -8.41 19.02 5.64
CA TYR A 155 -8.88 17.84 4.90
C TYR A 155 -10.01 17.09 5.64
N GLY A 156 -10.14 17.26 6.97
CA GLY A 156 -11.17 16.62 7.79
C GLY A 156 -10.63 15.72 8.90
N MET A 157 -9.32 15.74 9.15
CA MET A 157 -8.75 15.05 10.29
C MET A 157 -8.93 15.90 11.56
N ILE A 158 -9.28 15.27 12.69
CA ILE A 158 -9.41 16.02 13.96
C ILE A 158 -8.03 16.42 14.49
N PRO A 159 -7.90 17.63 15.07
CA PRO A 159 -6.62 18.13 15.56
C PRO A 159 -5.95 17.21 16.58
N GLU A 160 -6.73 16.59 17.44
CA GLU A 160 -6.27 15.66 18.48
C GLU A 160 -5.59 14.44 17.85
N PHE A 161 -6.19 13.88 16.79
CA PHE A 161 -5.63 12.73 16.08
C PHE A 161 -4.29 13.07 15.43
N ILE A 162 -4.20 14.22 14.74
CA ILE A 162 -2.95 14.69 14.13
C ILE A 162 -1.89 14.99 15.20
N GLY A 163 -2.29 15.51 16.37
CA GLY A 163 -1.38 15.74 17.49
C GLY A 163 -0.72 14.47 18.03
N ARG A 164 -1.34 13.31 17.86
CA ARG A 164 -0.80 11.99 18.29
C ARG A 164 0.06 11.31 17.23
N ILE A 165 0.01 11.78 15.97
CA ILE A 165 0.82 11.28 14.87
C ILE A 165 1.67 12.43 14.31
N PRO A 166 2.71 12.86 15.03
CA PRO A 166 3.44 14.09 14.72
C PRO A 166 4.37 13.97 13.50
N VAL A 167 4.70 12.75 13.08
CA VAL A 167 5.61 12.51 11.96
C VAL A 167 4.80 12.27 10.69
N VAL A 168 4.91 13.19 9.74
CA VAL A 168 4.26 13.08 8.43
C VAL A 168 5.31 12.86 7.36
N ALA A 169 5.21 11.73 6.65
CA ALA A 169 6.02 11.39 5.50
C ALA A 169 5.17 11.49 4.23
N GLN A 170 5.56 12.32 3.29
CA GLN A 170 4.91 12.43 1.99
C GLN A 170 5.69 11.61 0.97
N LEU A 171 5.01 10.65 0.33
CA LEU A 171 5.56 9.87 -0.78
C LEU A 171 5.21 10.56 -2.10
N GLY A 172 6.18 10.63 -3.00
CA GLY A 172 5.98 11.10 -4.37
C GLY A 172 5.45 9.99 -5.28
N GLU A 173 5.05 10.38 -6.49
CA GLU A 173 4.77 9.43 -7.55
C GLU A 173 6.05 8.68 -7.94
N LEU A 174 5.89 7.40 -8.28
CA LEU A 174 7.01 6.57 -8.72
C LEU A 174 7.48 6.98 -10.11
N THR A 175 8.78 7.13 -10.28
CA THR A 175 9.40 7.34 -11.58
C THR A 175 9.43 6.03 -12.38
N LYS A 176 9.63 6.13 -13.70
CA LYS A 176 9.79 4.96 -14.59
C LYS A 176 10.93 4.05 -14.11
N ASP A 177 12.08 4.63 -13.73
CA ASP A 177 13.23 3.88 -13.25
C ASP A 177 12.94 3.14 -11.93
N GLN A 178 12.22 3.80 -11.00
CA GLN A 178 11.80 3.16 -9.76
C GLN A 178 10.83 2.00 -9.99
N MET A 179 9.94 2.11 -10.98
CA MET A 179 9.05 1.01 -11.36
C MET A 179 9.83 -0.18 -11.92
N ILE A 180 10.86 0.07 -12.73
CA ILE A 180 11.75 -0.98 -13.24
C ILE A 180 12.52 -1.63 -12.09
N GLN A 181 13.02 -0.86 -11.14
CA GLN A 181 13.66 -1.39 -9.93
C GLN A 181 12.72 -2.30 -9.13
N ILE A 182 11.47 -1.89 -8.93
CA ILE A 182 10.44 -2.72 -8.26
C ILE A 182 10.21 -4.05 -8.98
N LEU A 183 10.29 -4.05 -10.32
CA LEU A 183 10.12 -5.26 -11.12
C LEU A 183 11.28 -6.25 -11.02
N THR A 184 12.50 -5.76 -10.76
CA THR A 184 13.74 -6.53 -10.97
C THR A 184 14.59 -6.75 -9.71
N GLU A 185 14.69 -5.76 -8.80
CA GLU A 185 15.67 -5.79 -7.72
C GLU A 185 15.25 -6.63 -6.50
N PRO A 186 14.02 -6.53 -5.95
CA PRO A 186 13.64 -7.27 -4.74
C PRO A 186 13.86 -8.77 -4.88
N ASP A 187 14.09 -9.47 -3.74
CA ASP A 187 14.27 -10.92 -3.75
C ASP A 187 13.07 -11.64 -4.37
N ASN A 188 11.87 -11.16 -4.08
CA ASN A 188 10.60 -11.63 -4.64
C ASN A 188 10.08 -10.77 -5.78
N ALA A 189 10.98 -10.12 -6.54
CA ALA A 189 10.59 -9.29 -7.69
C ALA A 189 9.73 -10.08 -8.68
N LEU A 190 8.78 -9.38 -9.31
CA LEU A 190 7.80 -10.01 -10.18
C LEU A 190 8.46 -10.76 -11.35
N ILE A 191 9.49 -10.17 -11.95
CA ILE A 191 10.25 -10.83 -13.05
C ILE A 191 10.88 -12.15 -12.57
N LYS A 192 11.49 -12.15 -11.38
CA LYS A 192 12.10 -13.36 -10.80
C LYS A 192 11.05 -14.46 -10.53
N GLN A 193 9.81 -14.08 -10.15
CA GLN A 193 8.73 -15.04 -9.97
C GLN A 193 8.38 -15.72 -11.30
N PHE A 194 8.24 -14.96 -12.39
CA PHE A 194 7.97 -15.53 -13.70
C PHE A 194 9.14 -16.36 -14.22
N GLN A 195 10.38 -15.91 -13.99
CA GLN A 195 11.57 -16.67 -14.35
C GLN A 195 11.59 -18.03 -13.65
N ALA A 196 11.36 -18.06 -12.33
CA ALA A 196 11.28 -19.30 -11.59
C ALA A 196 10.15 -20.23 -12.06
N PHE A 197 9.03 -19.67 -12.49
CA PHE A 197 7.92 -20.46 -13.05
C PHE A 197 8.31 -21.13 -14.36
N PHE A 198 8.94 -20.42 -15.29
CA PHE A 198 9.39 -20.97 -16.58
C PHE A 198 10.57 -21.96 -16.41
N ASP A 199 11.42 -21.72 -15.43
CA ASP A 199 12.54 -22.61 -15.10
C ASP A 199 12.07 -24.00 -14.63
N MET A 200 10.88 -24.10 -13.99
CA MET A 200 10.25 -25.39 -13.66
C MET A 200 9.94 -26.23 -14.90
N ASP A 201 9.68 -25.59 -16.06
CA ASP A 201 9.47 -26.24 -17.34
C ASP A 201 10.78 -26.39 -18.14
N GLY A 202 11.93 -26.03 -17.56
CA GLY A 202 13.25 -26.05 -18.19
C GLY A 202 13.43 -25.01 -19.29
N ILE A 203 12.69 -23.89 -19.20
CA ILE A 203 12.69 -22.79 -20.18
C ILE A 203 13.29 -21.55 -19.50
N GLU A 204 14.32 -20.97 -20.08
CA GLU A 204 14.90 -19.71 -19.61
C GLU A 204 14.04 -18.52 -20.07
N LEU A 205 13.54 -17.71 -19.14
CA LEU A 205 12.77 -16.50 -19.42
C LEU A 205 13.61 -15.25 -19.28
N ASN A 206 13.70 -14.47 -20.36
CA ASN A 206 14.45 -13.23 -20.42
C ASN A 206 13.54 -12.05 -20.78
N PHE A 207 13.85 -10.86 -20.27
CA PHE A 207 13.19 -9.62 -20.63
C PHE A 207 14.19 -8.63 -21.19
N GLU A 208 13.91 -8.04 -22.33
CA GLU A 208 14.68 -6.93 -22.83
C GLU A 208 14.47 -5.68 -21.98
N SER A 209 15.49 -4.82 -21.85
CA SER A 209 15.36 -3.55 -21.12
C SER A 209 14.19 -2.70 -21.63
N LYS A 210 13.98 -2.67 -22.95
CA LYS A 210 12.85 -1.95 -23.56
C LYS A 210 11.49 -2.54 -23.19
N ALA A 211 11.39 -3.83 -22.97
CA ALA A 211 10.15 -4.47 -22.51
C ALA A 211 9.80 -4.01 -21.09
N LEU A 212 10.80 -3.96 -20.18
CA LEU A 212 10.60 -3.45 -18.82
C LEU A 212 10.21 -1.98 -18.82
N GLU A 213 10.82 -1.19 -19.70
CA GLU A 213 10.46 0.22 -19.89
C GLU A 213 9.03 0.39 -20.38
N ALA A 214 8.58 -0.45 -21.31
CA ALA A 214 7.21 -0.44 -21.82
C ALA A 214 6.19 -0.81 -20.74
N VAL A 215 6.50 -1.79 -19.87
CA VAL A 215 5.67 -2.14 -18.72
C VAL A 215 5.51 -0.94 -17.77
N ALA A 216 6.63 -0.30 -17.42
CA ALA A 216 6.63 0.87 -16.54
C ALA A 216 5.84 2.04 -17.16
N GLN A 217 6.04 2.30 -18.47
CA GLN A 217 5.33 3.35 -19.18
C GLN A 217 3.81 3.10 -19.21
N LYS A 218 3.38 1.86 -19.54
CA LYS A 218 1.94 1.50 -19.48
C LYS A 218 1.32 1.70 -18.09
N ALA A 219 2.08 1.42 -17.01
CA ALA A 219 1.60 1.64 -15.65
C ALA A 219 1.40 3.13 -15.36
N ILE A 220 2.31 3.99 -15.84
CA ILE A 220 2.20 5.46 -15.73
C ILE A 220 0.99 5.94 -16.54
N ASP A 221 0.87 5.54 -17.80
CA ASP A 221 -0.19 5.99 -18.70
C ASP A 221 -1.60 5.58 -18.22
N ARG A 222 -1.71 4.39 -17.59
CA ARG A 222 -2.95 3.91 -16.95
C ARG A 222 -3.21 4.56 -15.58
N GLY A 223 -2.26 5.31 -15.01
CA GLY A 223 -2.39 5.92 -13.68
C GLY A 223 -2.52 4.93 -12.52
N VAL A 224 -2.09 3.67 -12.71
CA VAL A 224 -2.27 2.58 -11.73
C VAL A 224 -1.08 2.39 -10.80
N GLY A 225 0.05 3.08 -11.07
CA GLY A 225 1.28 2.99 -10.27
C GLY A 225 1.83 1.56 -10.21
N ALA A 226 2.60 1.26 -9.15
CA ALA A 226 3.23 -0.05 -8.99
C ALA A 226 2.23 -1.22 -8.86
N ARG A 227 1.02 -0.98 -8.35
CA ARG A 227 -0.03 -2.01 -8.22
C ARG A 227 -0.44 -2.60 -9.58
N GLY A 228 -0.38 -1.79 -10.64
CA GLY A 228 -0.74 -2.23 -12.00
C GLY A 228 0.34 -3.02 -12.71
N LEU A 229 1.59 -3.00 -12.25
CA LEU A 229 2.71 -3.67 -12.92
C LEU A 229 2.46 -5.18 -13.10
N ARG A 230 1.92 -5.84 -12.06
CA ARG A 230 1.59 -7.26 -12.11
C ARG A 230 0.59 -7.56 -13.23
N GLY A 231 -0.54 -6.85 -13.28
CA GLY A 231 -1.57 -7.09 -14.30
C GLY A 231 -1.07 -6.86 -15.72
N ILE A 232 -0.21 -5.84 -15.93
CA ILE A 232 0.37 -5.55 -17.25
C ILE A 232 1.28 -6.69 -17.73
N ILE A 233 2.10 -7.23 -16.83
CA ILE A 233 2.95 -8.38 -17.18
C ILE A 233 2.11 -9.64 -17.38
N GLU A 234 1.14 -9.90 -16.52
CA GLU A 234 0.25 -11.07 -16.62
C GLU A 234 -0.51 -11.10 -17.94
N GLU A 235 -0.99 -9.94 -18.42
CA GLU A 235 -1.63 -9.83 -19.75
C GLU A 235 -0.74 -10.39 -20.87
N SER A 236 0.57 -10.15 -20.82
CA SER A 236 1.53 -10.59 -21.84
C SER A 236 2.03 -12.02 -21.59
N MET A 237 2.13 -12.43 -20.33
CA MET A 237 2.71 -13.73 -19.95
C MET A 237 1.72 -14.87 -20.01
N LEU A 238 0.42 -14.63 -19.83
CA LEU A 238 -0.60 -15.68 -19.76
C LEU A 238 -0.65 -16.55 -21.05
N PRO A 239 -0.65 -15.99 -22.27
CA PRO A 239 -0.59 -16.81 -23.51
C PRO A 239 0.68 -17.65 -23.59
N LEU A 240 1.81 -17.12 -23.09
CA LEU A 240 3.11 -17.80 -23.16
C LEU A 240 3.20 -18.94 -22.14
N GLN A 241 2.69 -18.74 -20.93
CA GLN A 241 2.60 -19.79 -19.90
C GLN A 241 1.82 -21.02 -20.41
N PHE A 242 0.77 -20.78 -21.22
CA PHE A 242 -0.02 -21.85 -21.79
C PHE A 242 0.67 -22.53 -22.98
N SER A 243 1.34 -21.77 -23.86
CA SER A 243 1.87 -22.29 -25.12
C SER A 243 3.30 -22.82 -25.03
N CYS A 244 4.16 -22.23 -24.20
CA CYS A 244 5.58 -22.58 -24.14
C CYS A 244 5.86 -24.03 -23.67
N PRO A 245 5.18 -24.59 -22.66
CA PRO A 245 5.45 -25.97 -22.23
C PRO A 245 5.18 -27.01 -23.30
N SER A 246 4.31 -26.71 -24.28
CA SER A 246 3.97 -27.60 -25.39
C SER A 246 4.99 -27.56 -26.54
N LYS A 247 5.91 -26.59 -26.53
CA LYS A 247 6.92 -26.42 -27.61
C LYS A 247 8.13 -27.32 -27.35
N LYS A 248 8.34 -28.29 -28.22
CA LYS A 248 9.49 -29.20 -28.12
C LYS A 248 10.81 -28.46 -28.34
N ASN A 249 11.83 -28.82 -27.55
CA ASN A 249 13.19 -28.27 -27.62
C ASN A 249 13.27 -26.74 -27.40
N LEU A 250 12.27 -26.12 -26.79
CA LEU A 250 12.35 -24.69 -26.43
C LEU A 250 13.37 -24.51 -25.31
N GLN A 251 14.38 -23.68 -25.55
CA GLN A 251 15.45 -23.39 -24.61
C GLN A 251 15.19 -22.08 -23.85
N SER A 252 14.88 -21.01 -24.59
CA SER A 252 14.62 -19.72 -23.95
C SER A 252 13.54 -18.93 -24.68
N VAL A 253 12.91 -18.03 -23.92
CA VAL A 253 11.91 -17.07 -24.38
C VAL A 253 12.36 -15.69 -23.98
N THR A 254 12.51 -14.76 -24.92
CA THR A 254 12.84 -13.37 -24.64
C THR A 254 11.66 -12.46 -24.96
N ILE A 255 11.19 -11.76 -23.93
CA ILE A 255 10.08 -10.81 -24.01
C ILE A 255 10.61 -9.48 -24.55
N THR A 256 10.03 -9.02 -25.64
CA THR A 256 10.35 -7.76 -26.30
C THR A 256 9.30 -6.69 -25.98
N GLU A 257 9.62 -5.42 -26.25
CA GLU A 257 8.66 -4.31 -26.17
C GLU A 257 7.37 -4.60 -26.94
N ALA A 258 7.49 -5.19 -28.13
CA ALA A 258 6.36 -5.49 -29.00
C ALA A 258 5.34 -6.45 -28.34
N VAL A 259 5.79 -7.43 -27.56
CA VAL A 259 4.94 -8.37 -26.81
C VAL A 259 4.21 -7.66 -25.68
N ILE A 260 4.88 -6.72 -25.01
CA ILE A 260 4.25 -5.93 -23.95
C ILE A 260 3.18 -5.00 -24.52
N GLU A 261 3.43 -4.37 -25.67
CA GLU A 261 2.45 -3.51 -26.33
C GLU A 261 1.24 -4.28 -26.85
N ASP A 262 1.48 -5.43 -27.46
CA ASP A 262 0.47 -6.30 -28.06
C ASP A 262 0.74 -7.76 -27.70
N PRO A 263 0.00 -8.34 -26.74
CA PRO A 263 0.19 -9.73 -26.30
C PRO A 263 -0.08 -10.79 -27.37
N SER A 264 -0.61 -10.40 -28.54
CA SER A 264 -0.78 -11.31 -29.68
C SER A 264 0.50 -11.52 -30.50
N LYS A 265 1.53 -10.69 -30.27
CA LYS A 265 2.82 -10.83 -30.95
C LYS A 265 3.68 -11.90 -30.30
N ASP A 266 4.45 -12.58 -31.13
CA ASP A 266 5.36 -13.62 -30.66
C ASP A 266 6.61 -13.02 -30.02
N PRO A 267 7.08 -13.57 -28.86
CA PRO A 267 8.38 -13.27 -28.29
C PRO A 267 9.49 -13.91 -29.13
N ILE A 268 10.72 -13.65 -28.80
CA ILE A 268 11.86 -14.32 -29.40
C ILE A 268 12.03 -15.70 -28.76
N PHE A 269 11.83 -16.76 -29.55
CA PHE A 269 12.04 -18.15 -29.14
C PHE A 269 13.41 -18.63 -29.57
N THR A 270 14.16 -19.24 -28.63
CA THR A 270 15.41 -19.95 -28.93
C THR A 270 15.22 -21.43 -28.64
N TYR A 271 15.64 -22.28 -29.59
CA TYR A 271 15.49 -23.74 -29.51
C TYR A 271 16.86 -24.39 -29.33
N LYS A 272 16.94 -25.51 -28.60
CA LYS A 272 18.14 -26.33 -28.52
C LYS A 272 18.46 -26.87 -29.88
N SER A 273 19.73 -26.82 -30.32
CA SER A 273 20.18 -27.45 -31.55
C SER A 273 20.20 -28.97 -31.39
N ASP A 274 19.74 -29.69 -32.43
CA ASP A 274 19.68 -31.18 -32.42
C ASP A 274 21.06 -31.88 -32.29
N LYS A 275 22.14 -31.15 -31.97
CA LYS A 275 23.52 -31.67 -31.91
C LYS A 275 23.99 -32.12 -30.54
N GLU A 276 23.15 -32.03 -29.47
CA GLU A 276 23.53 -32.48 -28.11
C GLU A 276 22.83 -33.77 -27.68
N GLN A 277 22.44 -34.62 -28.66
CA GLN A 277 21.97 -35.97 -28.36
C GLN A 277 22.93 -36.99 -29.03
N GLU A 278 24.17 -37.05 -28.56
CA GLU A 278 25.06 -38.21 -28.71
C GLU A 278 25.76 -38.50 -27.39
#